data_46b54c43d4a3fe590396e223ffe74e3e
#
_entry.id   46b54c43d4a3fe590396e223ffe74e3e
#
_cell.length_a   1.000
_cell.length_b   1.000
_cell.length_c   1.000
_cell.angle_alpha   90.00
_cell.angle_beta   90.00
_cell.angle_gamma   90.00
#
_symmetry.space_group_name_H-M   'P 1'
#
loop_
_entity.id
_entity.type
_entity.pdbx_description
1 polymer ?
#
loop_
_entity_poly.entity_id
_entity_poly.type
_entity_poly.pdbx_seq_one_letter_code
_entity_poly.pdbx_strand_id
1 'polypeptide(L)'
;MNISIATATFYNIPFVEALDLIKRAGFESIELDTYWTGGENWEVTQHLKNIRPREVLKMVRESGLKINSLHDMGGVIFKDTDSVINRDTYEYLEFGEKDIPCIVFHAPHKKTEDKSWWSGYSRKAAEDLSSLKKNYIICIENIQKFPGYQTSLVNPVEMLEFVKENGLYINIDTTHYAQLGIDIVSVARACRDYVKGVHFSDYKAGGRHLFPGEGALDLKGFLQELKLDSIHAMTLECNIPYEEGNPAVSVESMRRARDYINGIWHGTF
;
A
#
# COMPACT_ATOMS: atom_id res chain seq x y z
N MET A 1 -4.54 -12.22 -12.98
CA MET A 1 -3.88 -11.32 -11.99
C MET A 1 -4.35 -11.70 -10.59
N ASN A 2 -3.48 -11.63 -9.59
CA ASN A 2 -3.87 -11.86 -8.20
C ASN A 2 -4.15 -10.51 -7.53
N ILE A 3 -5.43 -10.23 -7.21
CA ILE A 3 -5.84 -9.03 -6.50
C ILE A 3 -5.79 -9.33 -5.01
N SER A 4 -5.03 -8.53 -4.27
CA SER A 4 -4.99 -8.55 -2.82
C SER A 4 -5.84 -7.42 -2.21
N ILE A 5 -5.98 -7.43 -0.91
CA ILE A 5 -6.60 -6.36 -0.15
C ILE A 5 -5.71 -5.96 1.01
N ALA A 6 -5.59 -4.66 1.28
CA ALA A 6 -4.78 -4.13 2.37
C ALA A 6 -5.43 -4.44 3.72
N THR A 7 -4.67 -4.97 4.66
CA THR A 7 -5.18 -5.30 6.00
C THR A 7 -5.41 -4.05 6.85
N ALA A 8 -4.74 -2.93 6.55
CA ALA A 8 -4.99 -1.64 7.22
C ALA A 8 -6.43 -1.15 7.09
N THR A 9 -7.14 -1.56 6.03
CA THR A 9 -8.55 -1.17 5.83
C THR A 9 -9.52 -1.77 6.87
N PHE A 10 -9.04 -2.72 7.68
CA PHE A 10 -9.80 -3.41 8.74
C PHE A 10 -9.40 -2.99 10.15
N TYR A 11 -8.84 -1.81 10.31
CA TYR A 11 -8.22 -1.33 11.57
C TYR A 11 -9.11 -1.46 12.83
N ASN A 12 -10.43 -1.50 12.68
CA ASN A 12 -11.42 -1.63 13.78
C ASN A 12 -11.90 -3.07 14.00
N ILE A 13 -11.40 -4.05 13.24
CA ILE A 13 -11.87 -5.43 13.28
C ILE A 13 -10.75 -6.31 13.81
N PRO A 14 -11.00 -7.26 14.71
CA PRO A 14 -9.97 -8.21 15.14
C PRO A 14 -9.30 -8.88 13.94
N PHE A 15 -7.97 -8.98 13.95
CA PHE A 15 -7.20 -9.41 12.78
C PHE A 15 -7.65 -10.76 12.20
N VAL A 16 -7.92 -11.74 13.07
CA VAL A 16 -8.40 -13.07 12.64
C VAL A 16 -9.78 -12.98 11.96
N GLU A 17 -10.66 -12.12 12.45
CA GLU A 17 -11.97 -11.88 11.82
C GLU A 17 -11.81 -11.19 10.47
N ALA A 18 -10.91 -10.22 10.35
CA ALA A 18 -10.59 -9.58 9.08
C ALA A 18 -10.11 -10.60 8.03
N LEU A 19 -9.23 -11.53 8.41
CA LEU A 19 -8.76 -12.60 7.52
C LEU A 19 -9.91 -13.51 7.06
N ASP A 20 -10.86 -13.86 7.95
CA ASP A 20 -12.05 -14.65 7.59
C ASP A 20 -12.94 -13.89 6.59
N LEU A 21 -13.21 -12.61 6.82
CA LEU A 21 -14.01 -11.77 5.93
C LEU A 21 -13.38 -11.68 4.53
N ILE A 22 -12.07 -11.47 4.46
CA ILE A 22 -11.30 -11.41 3.22
C ILE A 22 -11.44 -12.72 2.45
N LYS A 23 -11.26 -13.84 3.13
CA LYS A 23 -11.38 -15.18 2.53
C LYS A 23 -12.80 -15.45 2.02
N ARG A 24 -13.83 -15.11 2.80
CA ARG A 24 -15.25 -15.22 2.42
C ARG A 24 -15.60 -14.35 1.23
N ALA A 25 -14.93 -13.21 1.07
CA ALA A 25 -15.06 -12.36 -0.12
C ALA A 25 -14.37 -12.96 -1.36
N GLY A 26 -13.62 -14.05 -1.20
CA GLY A 26 -12.98 -14.79 -2.29
C GLY A 26 -11.63 -14.22 -2.73
N PHE A 27 -10.94 -13.49 -1.85
CA PHE A 27 -9.54 -13.16 -2.05
C PHE A 27 -8.66 -14.34 -1.66
N GLU A 28 -7.54 -14.50 -2.37
CA GLU A 28 -6.54 -15.52 -2.09
C GLU A 28 -5.30 -14.94 -1.42
N SER A 29 -5.17 -13.61 -1.45
CA SER A 29 -4.00 -12.89 -0.93
C SER A 29 -4.37 -11.57 -0.29
N ILE A 30 -3.45 -11.11 0.56
CA ILE A 30 -3.49 -9.84 1.26
C ILE A 30 -2.22 -9.02 0.99
N GLU A 31 -2.31 -7.72 1.18
CA GLU A 31 -1.19 -6.91 1.59
C GLU A 31 -1.23 -6.86 3.12
N LEU A 32 -0.11 -7.23 3.73
CA LEU A 32 0.03 -7.21 5.17
C LEU A 32 0.64 -5.89 5.60
N ASP A 33 -0.10 -5.12 6.38
CA ASP A 33 0.39 -3.85 6.91
C ASP A 33 1.11 -4.06 8.24
N THR A 34 2.21 -3.32 8.47
CA THR A 34 2.88 -3.33 9.76
C THR A 34 2.08 -2.53 10.79
N TYR A 35 2.27 -2.83 12.08
CA TYR A 35 1.66 -2.02 13.12
C TYR A 35 2.21 -0.60 13.10
N TRP A 36 1.33 0.38 13.11
CA TRP A 36 1.69 1.79 13.14
C TRP A 36 0.71 2.62 13.97
N THR A 37 1.27 3.51 14.79
CA THR A 37 0.52 4.54 15.50
C THR A 37 0.71 5.88 14.77
N GLY A 38 -0.35 6.40 14.16
CA GLY A 38 -0.32 7.62 13.35
C GLY A 38 -0.09 8.92 14.11
N GLY A 39 0.42 8.87 15.33
CA GLY A 39 0.58 10.00 16.24
C GLY A 39 -0.28 9.91 17.49
N GLU A 40 -0.39 10.99 18.26
CA GLU A 40 -0.97 10.96 19.63
C GLU A 40 -2.42 10.49 19.71
N ASN A 41 -3.18 10.50 18.59
CA ASN A 41 -4.62 10.20 18.62
C ASN A 41 -5.11 9.34 17.45
N TRP A 42 -4.20 8.70 16.68
CA TRP A 42 -4.61 7.94 15.50
C TRP A 42 -3.83 6.63 15.35
N GLU A 43 -4.50 5.51 15.50
CA GLU A 43 -3.96 4.16 15.31
C GLU A 43 -4.54 3.59 14.01
N VAL A 44 -3.71 3.46 12.97
CA VAL A 44 -4.16 2.99 11.65
C VAL A 44 -4.28 1.48 11.59
N THR A 45 -3.45 0.76 12.34
CA THR A 45 -3.46 -0.71 12.37
C THR A 45 -3.69 -1.25 13.77
N GLN A 46 -4.70 -0.70 14.45
CA GLN A 46 -5.01 -1.02 15.86
C GLN A 46 -5.22 -2.52 16.12
N HIS A 47 -5.76 -3.24 15.14
CA HIS A 47 -5.99 -4.67 15.21
C HIS A 47 -4.68 -5.50 15.33
N LEU A 48 -3.52 -4.91 15.04
CA LEU A 48 -2.18 -5.52 15.22
C LEU A 48 -1.53 -5.11 16.54
N LYS A 49 -2.15 -4.24 17.33
CA LYS A 49 -1.59 -3.77 18.60
C LYS A 49 -1.28 -4.94 19.54
N ASN A 50 -0.05 -4.98 20.05
CA ASN A 50 0.45 -6.01 20.96
C ASN A 50 0.53 -7.43 20.36
N ILE A 51 0.38 -7.60 19.05
CA ILE A 51 0.60 -8.89 18.37
C ILE A 51 1.99 -8.83 17.72
N ARG A 52 2.84 -9.81 18.00
CA ARG A 52 4.18 -9.87 17.38
C ARG A 52 4.10 -10.26 15.91
N PRO A 53 5.00 -9.77 15.05
CA PRO A 53 5.04 -10.14 13.64
C PRO A 53 4.98 -11.63 13.37
N ARG A 54 5.72 -12.45 14.12
CA ARG A 54 5.68 -13.93 13.99
C ARG A 54 4.30 -14.53 14.27
N GLU A 55 3.53 -13.93 15.19
CA GLU A 55 2.19 -14.39 15.54
C GLU A 55 1.20 -14.00 14.44
N VAL A 56 1.35 -12.80 13.88
CA VAL A 56 0.58 -12.34 12.71
C VAL A 56 0.83 -13.26 11.52
N LEU A 57 2.09 -13.56 11.19
CA LEU A 57 2.44 -14.51 10.11
C LEU A 57 1.83 -15.90 10.33
N LYS A 58 1.78 -16.36 11.57
CA LYS A 58 1.12 -17.63 11.90
C LYS A 58 -0.37 -17.58 11.61
N MET A 59 -1.07 -16.52 12.03
CA MET A 59 -2.50 -16.32 11.76
C MET A 59 -2.79 -16.28 10.25
N VAL A 60 -1.95 -15.59 9.48
CA VAL A 60 -2.09 -15.53 8.01
C VAL A 60 -1.92 -16.93 7.40
N ARG A 61 -0.89 -17.67 7.78
CA ARG A 61 -0.68 -19.05 7.30
C ARG A 61 -1.87 -19.97 7.65
N GLU A 62 -2.38 -19.88 8.88
CA GLU A 62 -3.53 -20.66 9.35
C GLU A 62 -4.83 -20.29 8.60
N SER A 63 -5.00 -19.05 8.17
CA SER A 63 -6.13 -18.64 7.33
C SER A 63 -6.07 -19.22 5.92
N GLY A 64 -4.89 -19.62 5.45
CA GLY A 64 -4.64 -20.09 4.09
C GLY A 64 -4.56 -18.95 3.05
N LEU A 65 -4.51 -17.69 3.48
CA LEU A 65 -4.23 -16.55 2.61
C LEU A 65 -2.72 -16.43 2.34
N LYS A 66 -2.37 -15.88 1.19
CA LYS A 66 -0.99 -15.57 0.81
C LYS A 66 -0.70 -14.10 1.07
N ILE A 67 0.57 -13.75 1.29
CA ILE A 67 1.01 -12.36 1.36
C ILE A 67 1.56 -11.97 -0.01
N ASN A 68 0.93 -10.97 -0.66
CA ASN A 68 1.44 -10.41 -1.92
C ASN A 68 2.51 -9.35 -1.66
N SER A 69 2.31 -8.57 -0.61
CA SER A 69 3.20 -7.49 -0.20
C SER A 69 3.13 -7.27 1.30
N LEU A 70 4.21 -6.76 1.86
CA LEU A 70 4.29 -6.19 3.20
C LEU A 70 4.34 -4.67 3.05
N HIS A 71 3.39 -3.96 3.65
CA HIS A 71 3.39 -2.50 3.66
C HIS A 71 3.99 -1.99 4.97
N ASP A 72 5.17 -1.38 4.88
CA ASP A 72 5.82 -0.73 6.02
C ASP A 72 5.15 0.62 6.32
N MET A 73 4.18 0.60 7.22
CA MET A 73 3.40 1.78 7.60
C MET A 73 4.19 2.77 8.45
N GLY A 74 5.28 2.36 9.06
CA GLY A 74 5.99 3.14 10.09
C GLY A 74 7.31 3.78 9.66
N GLY A 75 7.91 3.30 8.57
CA GLY A 75 9.27 3.66 8.16
C GLY A 75 9.45 5.07 7.62
N VAL A 76 8.38 5.82 7.47
CA VAL A 76 8.38 7.10 6.74
C VAL A 76 8.28 8.30 7.65
N ILE A 77 7.76 8.15 8.84
CA ILE A 77 7.70 9.24 9.81
C ILE A 77 8.96 9.19 10.65
N PHE A 78 9.95 10.00 10.28
CA PHE A 78 11.14 10.17 11.09
C PHE A 78 10.80 10.66 12.51
N LYS A 79 10.73 9.76 13.41
CA LYS A 79 11.29 9.97 14.75
C LYS A 79 12.76 9.68 14.56
N ASP A 80 13.66 10.53 15.07
CA ASP A 80 15.12 10.39 15.03
C ASP A 80 15.61 8.93 15.17
N THR A 81 15.34 8.11 14.18
CA THR A 81 15.67 6.69 14.15
C THR A 81 16.79 6.48 13.16
N ASP A 82 17.70 5.61 13.50
CA ASP A 82 18.86 5.29 12.66
C ASP A 82 18.49 4.54 11.36
N SER A 83 17.21 4.19 11.15
CA SER A 83 16.72 3.46 9.97
C SER A 83 15.42 4.02 9.44
N VAL A 84 15.24 3.97 8.10
CA VAL A 84 13.99 4.30 7.43
C VAL A 84 13.01 3.12 7.46
N ILE A 85 13.46 1.95 7.89
CA ILE A 85 12.67 0.71 7.94
C ILE A 85 12.12 0.54 9.36
N ASN A 86 10.83 0.24 9.47
CA ASN A 86 10.21 -0.08 10.74
C ASN A 86 10.86 -1.32 11.36
N ARG A 87 11.01 -1.32 12.68
CA ARG A 87 11.55 -2.47 13.41
C ARG A 87 10.74 -3.75 13.15
N ASP A 88 9.43 -3.65 13.11
CA ASP A 88 8.55 -4.80 12.88
C ASP A 88 8.75 -5.40 11.49
N THR A 89 9.09 -4.57 10.49
CA THR A 89 9.42 -5.05 9.14
C THR A 89 10.59 -6.03 9.18
N TYR A 90 11.65 -5.74 9.93
CA TYR A 90 12.77 -6.67 10.08
C TYR A 90 12.33 -8.01 10.69
N GLU A 91 11.45 -7.99 11.71
CA GLU A 91 10.94 -9.22 12.32
C GLU A 91 10.02 -9.98 11.35
N TYR A 92 9.18 -9.29 10.56
CA TYR A 92 8.40 -9.92 9.49
C TYR A 92 9.31 -10.62 8.47
N LEU A 93 10.39 -9.98 8.05
CA LEU A 93 11.31 -10.55 7.07
C LEU A 93 12.12 -11.72 7.63
N GLU A 94 12.51 -11.67 8.92
CA GLU A 94 13.20 -12.76 9.59
C GLU A 94 12.36 -14.05 9.64
N PHE A 95 11.06 -13.94 9.95
CA PHE A 95 10.17 -15.10 10.11
C PHE A 95 9.32 -15.41 8.88
N GLY A 96 9.23 -14.50 7.92
CA GLY A 96 8.38 -14.58 6.73
C GLY A 96 9.09 -14.45 5.39
N GLU A 97 10.42 -14.56 5.32
CA GLU A 97 11.22 -14.32 4.12
C GLU A 97 10.66 -15.02 2.87
N LYS A 98 10.18 -16.26 3.01
CA LYS A 98 9.64 -17.05 1.90
C LYS A 98 8.19 -16.70 1.54
N ASP A 99 7.50 -16.01 2.41
CA ASP A 99 6.08 -15.69 2.28
C ASP A 99 5.86 -14.26 1.76
N ILE A 100 6.88 -13.39 1.87
CA ILE A 100 6.82 -11.97 1.56
C ILE A 100 7.67 -11.66 0.33
N PRO A 101 7.08 -11.54 -0.86
CA PRO A 101 7.86 -11.31 -2.10
C PRO A 101 8.13 -9.82 -2.38
N CYS A 102 7.30 -8.92 -1.85
CA CYS A 102 7.32 -7.49 -2.13
C CYS A 102 7.16 -6.68 -0.84
N ILE A 103 7.85 -5.53 -0.77
CA ILE A 103 7.72 -4.60 0.34
C ILE A 103 7.39 -3.22 -0.23
N VAL A 104 6.37 -2.58 0.33
CA VAL A 104 5.95 -1.22 -0.02
C VAL A 104 6.34 -0.27 1.11
N PHE A 105 6.96 0.85 0.75
CA PHE A 105 7.28 1.95 1.65
C PHE A 105 6.67 3.24 1.11
N HIS A 106 6.08 4.05 1.98
CA HIS A 106 5.62 5.37 1.60
C HIS A 106 6.75 6.27 1.12
N ALA A 107 6.46 7.18 0.20
CA ALA A 107 7.32 8.32 -0.07
C ALA A 107 7.49 9.17 1.19
N PRO A 108 8.71 9.64 1.47
CA PRO A 108 9.01 10.26 2.75
C PRO A 108 8.38 11.62 2.93
N HIS A 109 7.92 11.86 4.16
CA HIS A 109 7.42 13.15 4.60
C HIS A 109 7.90 13.43 6.04
N LYS A 110 8.18 14.68 6.35
CA LYS A 110 8.67 15.10 7.66
C LYS A 110 7.99 16.40 8.09
N LYS A 111 7.58 16.47 9.36
CA LYS A 111 7.12 17.72 9.96
C LYS A 111 8.33 18.60 10.26
N THR A 112 8.70 19.48 9.31
CA THR A 112 9.87 20.35 9.40
C THR A 112 9.71 21.53 8.45
N GLU A 113 10.34 22.64 8.78
CA GLU A 113 10.52 23.79 7.87
C GLU A 113 11.83 23.70 7.08
N ASP A 114 12.75 22.83 7.52
CA ASP A 114 14.04 22.62 6.85
C ASP A 114 13.84 21.81 5.56
N LYS A 115 14.05 22.49 4.43
CA LYS A 115 13.94 21.86 3.10
C LYS A 115 15.15 21.00 2.74
N SER A 116 16.23 21.08 3.48
CA SER A 116 17.46 20.30 3.22
C SER A 116 17.39 18.88 3.77
N TRP A 117 16.40 18.56 4.62
CA TRP A 117 16.26 17.26 5.26
C TRP A 117 16.22 16.09 4.24
N TRP A 118 15.70 16.35 3.03
CA TRP A 118 15.55 15.34 1.99
C TRP A 118 16.89 14.76 1.54
N SER A 119 17.94 15.56 1.41
CA SER A 119 19.25 15.08 0.94
C SER A 119 19.91 14.08 1.89
N GLY A 120 19.75 14.30 3.20
CA GLY A 120 20.20 13.34 4.22
C GLY A 120 19.37 12.07 4.21
N TYR A 121 18.05 12.23 4.09
CA TYR A 121 17.12 11.12 4.05
C TYR A 121 17.31 10.24 2.84
N SER A 122 17.32 10.80 1.62
CA SER A 122 17.41 10.02 0.39
C SER A 122 18.65 9.11 0.38
N ARG A 123 19.77 9.60 0.92
CA ARG A 123 20.97 8.79 1.09
C ARG A 123 20.74 7.63 2.06
N LYS A 124 20.18 7.92 3.24
CA LYS A 124 19.89 6.91 4.26
C LYS A 124 18.90 5.87 3.76
N ALA A 125 17.84 6.29 3.06
CA ALA A 125 16.87 5.40 2.45
C ALA A 125 17.53 4.47 1.41
N ALA A 126 18.37 5.03 0.55
CA ALA A 126 19.10 4.24 -0.45
C ALA A 126 20.01 3.18 0.22
N GLU A 127 20.69 3.53 1.29
CA GLU A 127 21.56 2.60 2.06
C GLU A 127 20.72 1.48 2.70
N ASP A 128 19.68 1.82 3.47
CA ASP A 128 18.86 0.86 4.21
C ASP A 128 18.12 -0.09 3.24
N LEU A 129 17.47 0.45 2.20
CA LEU A 129 16.71 -0.35 1.23
C LEU A 129 17.62 -1.19 0.33
N SER A 130 18.88 -0.77 0.12
CA SER A 130 19.81 -1.53 -0.72
C SER A 130 20.10 -2.94 -0.20
N SER A 131 20.02 -3.15 1.11
CA SER A 131 20.20 -4.45 1.75
C SER A 131 19.05 -5.41 1.44
N LEU A 132 17.82 -4.88 1.29
CA LEU A 132 16.61 -5.65 1.07
C LEU A 132 16.37 -6.04 -0.38
N LYS A 133 16.78 -5.19 -1.35
CA LYS A 133 16.50 -5.39 -2.77
C LYS A 133 17.11 -6.63 -3.40
N LYS A 134 18.01 -7.32 -2.71
CA LYS A 134 18.57 -8.59 -3.17
C LYS A 134 17.56 -9.74 -3.13
N ASN A 135 16.64 -9.69 -2.17
CA ASN A 135 15.70 -10.77 -1.88
C ASN A 135 14.24 -10.37 -2.14
N TYR A 136 13.96 -9.07 -2.20
CA TYR A 136 12.60 -8.54 -2.28
C TYR A 136 12.44 -7.54 -3.42
N ILE A 137 11.23 -7.46 -3.96
CA ILE A 137 10.79 -6.33 -4.78
C ILE A 137 10.49 -5.18 -3.80
N ILE A 138 11.18 -4.06 -3.95
CA ILE A 138 11.00 -2.89 -3.10
C ILE A 138 10.28 -1.82 -3.90
N CYS A 139 9.10 -1.40 -3.43
CA CYS A 139 8.30 -0.36 -4.03
C CYS A 139 8.23 0.87 -3.14
N ILE A 140 8.32 2.05 -3.74
CA ILE A 140 8.03 3.33 -3.10
C ILE A 140 6.65 3.79 -3.54
N GLU A 141 5.80 4.07 -2.57
CA GLU A 141 4.45 4.55 -2.79
C GLU A 141 4.39 6.07 -2.76
N ASN A 142 3.67 6.65 -3.72
CA ASN A 142 3.32 8.06 -3.66
C ASN A 142 2.34 8.34 -2.51
N ILE A 143 2.53 9.47 -1.83
CA ILE A 143 1.68 9.86 -0.71
C ILE A 143 1.11 11.27 -0.92
N GLN A 144 -0.06 11.54 -0.35
CA GLN A 144 -0.64 12.88 -0.35
C GLN A 144 0.17 13.85 0.51
N LYS A 145 -0.04 15.14 0.29
CA LYS A 145 0.54 16.18 1.17
C LYS A 145 -0.24 16.29 2.48
N PHE A 146 0.49 16.40 3.58
CA PHE A 146 -0.08 16.68 4.89
C PHE A 146 0.23 18.12 5.31
N PRO A 147 -0.73 18.84 5.91
CA PRO A 147 -0.49 20.19 6.44
C PRO A 147 0.68 20.21 7.44
N GLY A 148 1.64 21.11 7.24
CA GLY A 148 2.82 21.25 8.09
C GLY A 148 3.93 20.22 7.87
N TYR A 149 3.79 19.34 6.87
CA TYR A 149 4.82 18.39 6.49
C TYR A 149 5.48 18.76 5.17
N GLN A 150 6.79 18.55 5.08
CA GLN A 150 7.50 18.48 3.81
C GLN A 150 7.37 17.07 3.27
N THR A 151 6.89 16.92 2.05
CA THR A 151 6.71 15.63 1.38
C THR A 151 7.57 15.61 0.12
N SER A 152 8.38 14.60 -0.03
CA SER A 152 9.22 14.38 -1.22
C SER A 152 8.62 13.32 -2.14
N LEU A 153 9.12 13.23 -3.37
CA LEU A 153 8.66 12.27 -4.37
C LEU A 153 7.16 12.38 -4.71
N VAL A 154 6.60 13.59 -4.53
CA VAL A 154 5.20 13.90 -4.89
C VAL A 154 5.05 13.99 -6.41
N ASN A 155 6.09 14.53 -7.08
CA ASN A 155 6.12 14.63 -8.52
C ASN A 155 6.46 13.25 -9.13
N PRO A 156 5.67 12.73 -10.08
CA PRO A 156 5.94 11.43 -10.71
C PRO A 156 7.30 11.34 -11.41
N VAL A 157 7.84 12.46 -11.92
CA VAL A 157 9.17 12.49 -12.54
C VAL A 157 10.26 12.30 -11.48
N GLU A 158 10.17 13.03 -10.36
CA GLU A 158 11.12 12.88 -9.24
C GLU A 158 11.07 11.46 -8.66
N MET A 159 9.87 10.89 -8.53
CA MET A 159 9.68 9.51 -8.09
C MET A 159 10.37 8.53 -9.05
N LEU A 160 10.16 8.71 -10.35
CA LEU A 160 10.75 7.84 -11.37
C LEU A 160 12.29 7.92 -11.38
N GLU A 161 12.85 9.12 -11.26
CA GLU A 161 14.29 9.34 -11.15
C GLU A 161 14.86 8.64 -9.92
N PHE A 162 14.25 8.87 -8.76
CA PHE A 162 14.69 8.26 -7.50
C PHE A 162 14.70 6.72 -7.56
N VAL A 163 13.63 6.10 -8.05
CA VAL A 163 13.58 4.62 -8.11
C VAL A 163 14.57 4.05 -9.12
N LYS A 164 14.79 4.74 -10.25
CA LYS A 164 15.81 4.35 -11.24
C LYS A 164 17.22 4.38 -10.67
N GLU A 165 17.59 5.47 -10.03
CA GLU A 165 18.91 5.65 -9.44
C GLU A 165 19.22 4.62 -8.35
N ASN A 166 18.20 4.20 -7.61
CA ASN A 166 18.35 3.29 -6.48
C ASN A 166 18.02 1.83 -6.80
N GLY A 167 17.59 1.51 -8.01
CA GLY A 167 17.20 0.14 -8.42
C GLY A 167 15.98 -0.35 -7.66
N LEU A 168 15.01 0.55 -7.46
CA LEU A 168 13.72 0.33 -6.79
C LEU A 168 12.58 0.38 -7.81
N TYR A 169 11.35 0.21 -7.32
CA TYR A 169 10.13 0.25 -8.10
C TYR A 169 9.11 1.20 -7.50
N ILE A 170 8.01 1.43 -8.20
CA ILE A 170 6.92 2.30 -7.79
C ILE A 170 5.72 1.45 -7.40
N ASN A 171 5.09 1.78 -6.27
CA ASN A 171 3.71 1.45 -5.96
C ASN A 171 2.86 2.70 -6.23
N ILE A 172 1.92 2.63 -7.16
CA ILE A 172 1.03 3.76 -7.45
C ILE A 172 -0.20 3.64 -6.56
N ASP A 173 -0.39 4.58 -5.62
CA ASP A 173 -1.70 4.82 -5.03
C ASP A 173 -2.49 5.80 -5.88
N THR A 174 -3.63 5.32 -6.40
CA THR A 174 -4.50 6.08 -7.31
C THR A 174 -5.18 7.25 -6.61
N THR A 175 -5.59 7.08 -5.35
CA THR A 175 -6.24 8.14 -4.56
C THR A 175 -5.25 9.25 -4.18
N HIS A 176 -4.03 8.90 -3.78
CA HIS A 176 -3.03 9.87 -3.36
C HIS A 176 -2.63 10.84 -4.48
N TYR A 177 -2.41 10.36 -5.70
CA TYR A 177 -2.18 11.23 -6.85
C TYR A 177 -3.41 12.07 -7.20
N ALA A 178 -4.60 11.48 -7.16
CA ALA A 178 -5.84 12.19 -7.43
C ALA A 178 -6.10 13.35 -6.45
N GLN A 179 -5.79 13.17 -5.16
CA GLN A 179 -5.87 14.23 -4.14
C GLN A 179 -4.93 15.41 -4.43
N LEU A 180 -3.85 15.17 -5.15
CA LEU A 180 -2.89 16.20 -5.60
C LEU A 180 -3.31 16.85 -6.94
N GLY A 181 -4.41 16.41 -7.54
CA GLY A 181 -4.84 16.84 -8.86
C GLY A 181 -3.96 16.30 -10.00
N ILE A 182 -3.23 15.23 -9.76
CA ILE A 182 -2.36 14.58 -10.73
C ILE A 182 -3.14 13.49 -11.46
N ASP A 183 -3.12 13.53 -12.79
CA ASP A 183 -3.80 12.54 -13.63
C ASP A 183 -3.11 11.18 -13.58
N ILE A 184 -3.80 10.19 -13.01
CA ILE A 184 -3.28 8.84 -12.80
C ILE A 184 -2.96 8.11 -14.10
N VAL A 185 -3.69 8.38 -15.20
CA VAL A 185 -3.47 7.76 -16.51
C VAL A 185 -2.12 8.22 -17.07
N SER A 186 -1.84 9.52 -16.97
CA SER A 186 -0.55 10.07 -17.38
C SER A 186 0.60 9.53 -16.53
N VAL A 187 0.40 9.36 -15.23
CA VAL A 187 1.40 8.74 -14.32
C VAL A 187 1.67 7.29 -14.73
N ALA A 188 0.62 6.51 -14.91
CA ALA A 188 0.75 5.10 -15.34
C ALA A 188 1.58 4.98 -16.62
N ARG A 189 1.26 5.81 -17.64
CA ARG A 189 1.99 5.86 -18.91
C ARG A 189 3.47 6.20 -18.74
N ALA A 190 3.76 7.24 -17.93
CA ALA A 190 5.14 7.71 -17.74
C ALA A 190 5.98 6.72 -16.92
N CYS A 191 5.41 6.05 -15.95
CA CYS A 191 6.12 5.19 -14.98
C CYS A 191 6.03 3.69 -15.27
N ARG A 192 5.27 3.26 -16.28
CA ARG A 192 4.85 1.86 -16.56
C ARG A 192 5.95 0.80 -16.47
N ASP A 193 7.19 1.16 -16.80
CA ASP A 193 8.32 0.22 -16.78
C ASP A 193 8.85 -0.05 -15.36
N TYR A 194 8.51 0.82 -14.41
CA TYR A 194 8.97 0.78 -13.02
C TYR A 194 7.86 0.49 -12.03
N VAL A 195 6.60 0.38 -12.48
CA VAL A 195 5.47 0.05 -11.59
C VAL A 195 5.47 -1.46 -11.34
N LYS A 196 5.50 -1.85 -10.07
CA LYS A 196 5.40 -3.23 -9.61
C LYS A 196 4.28 -3.42 -8.59
N GLY A 197 3.82 -2.34 -7.96
CA GLY A 197 2.70 -2.33 -7.04
C GLY A 197 1.67 -1.27 -7.42
N VAL A 198 0.43 -1.51 -7.03
CA VAL A 198 -0.68 -0.56 -7.17
C VAL A 198 -1.58 -0.68 -5.94
N HIS A 199 -1.82 0.44 -5.26
CA HIS A 199 -2.94 0.60 -4.35
C HIS A 199 -4.12 1.15 -5.13
N PHE A 200 -5.12 0.32 -5.31
CA PHE A 200 -6.22 0.57 -6.22
C PHE A 200 -7.47 0.95 -5.45
N SER A 201 -7.89 2.18 -5.62
CA SER A 201 -9.12 2.75 -5.08
C SER A 201 -9.63 3.87 -5.98
N ASP A 202 -10.83 4.35 -5.73
CA ASP A 202 -11.41 5.46 -6.48
C ASP A 202 -11.42 6.75 -5.65
N TYR A 203 -11.57 7.89 -6.31
CA TYR A 203 -11.55 9.21 -5.69
C TYR A 203 -12.56 10.14 -6.35
N LYS A 204 -13.18 10.99 -5.53
CA LYS A 204 -13.90 12.21 -5.96
C LYS A 204 -13.74 13.28 -4.89
N ALA A 205 -14.03 14.54 -5.23
CA ALA A 205 -13.98 15.63 -4.26
C ALA A 205 -14.82 15.29 -3.00
N GLY A 206 -14.16 15.32 -1.83
CA GLY A 206 -14.77 14.97 -0.55
C GLY A 206 -14.79 13.47 -0.20
N GLY A 207 -14.30 12.59 -1.07
CA GLY A 207 -14.21 11.15 -0.79
C GLY A 207 -12.92 10.54 -1.29
N ARG A 208 -12.17 9.90 -0.41
CA ARG A 208 -10.92 9.20 -0.70
C ARG A 208 -11.04 7.71 -0.40
N HIS A 209 -10.21 6.90 -1.03
CA HIS A 209 -10.21 5.43 -0.91
C HIS A 209 -11.63 4.84 -1.06
N LEU A 210 -12.35 5.34 -2.07
CA LEU A 210 -13.66 4.84 -2.43
C LEU A 210 -13.53 3.49 -3.14
N PHE A 211 -14.60 2.72 -3.13
CA PHE A 211 -14.65 1.53 -3.97
C PHE A 211 -14.51 1.89 -5.45
N PRO A 212 -13.78 1.09 -6.23
CA PRO A 212 -13.69 1.26 -7.68
C PRO A 212 -15.07 1.37 -8.33
N GLY A 213 -15.27 2.47 -9.09
CA GLY A 213 -16.54 2.80 -9.72
C GLY A 213 -17.48 3.71 -8.91
N GLU A 214 -17.10 4.10 -7.68
CA GLU A 214 -17.88 5.04 -6.85
C GLU A 214 -17.34 6.49 -6.90
N GLY A 215 -16.18 6.67 -7.52
CA GLY A 215 -15.51 7.95 -7.70
C GLY A 215 -15.60 8.50 -9.13
N ALA A 216 -14.56 9.22 -9.53
CA ALA A 216 -14.50 9.90 -10.83
C ALA A 216 -13.18 9.62 -11.58
N LEU A 217 -12.35 8.68 -11.11
CA LEU A 217 -11.09 8.36 -11.76
C LEU A 217 -11.30 7.53 -13.02
N ASP A 218 -10.51 7.78 -14.04
CA ASP A 218 -10.42 6.89 -15.20
C ASP A 218 -9.57 5.65 -14.88
N LEU A 219 -10.14 4.78 -14.03
CA LEU A 219 -9.50 3.55 -13.59
C LEU A 219 -9.26 2.57 -14.75
N LYS A 220 -10.12 2.60 -15.76
CA LYS A 220 -9.96 1.79 -16.98
C LYS A 220 -8.77 2.26 -17.80
N GLY A 221 -8.69 3.55 -18.10
CA GLY A 221 -7.55 4.16 -18.78
C GLY A 221 -6.24 3.95 -18.03
N PHE A 222 -6.29 4.06 -16.69
CA PHE A 222 -5.13 3.79 -15.84
C PHE A 222 -4.60 2.36 -16.04
N LEU A 223 -5.46 1.34 -15.95
CA LEU A 223 -5.06 -0.05 -16.13
C LEU A 223 -4.54 -0.34 -17.54
N GLN A 224 -5.09 0.29 -18.57
CA GLN A 224 -4.66 0.13 -19.96
C GLN A 224 -3.23 0.63 -20.21
N GLU A 225 -2.76 1.62 -19.45
CA GLU A 225 -1.40 2.16 -19.59
C GLU A 225 -0.36 1.34 -18.82
N LEU A 226 -0.76 0.50 -17.88
CA LEU A 226 0.16 -0.34 -17.11
C LEU A 226 0.61 -1.56 -17.92
N LYS A 227 1.83 -2.03 -17.64
CA LYS A 227 2.30 -3.36 -18.05
C LYS A 227 1.80 -4.41 -17.06
N LEU A 228 0.55 -4.80 -17.20
CA LEU A 228 -0.15 -5.61 -16.21
C LEU A 228 0.56 -6.93 -15.86
N ASP A 229 1.21 -7.58 -16.84
CA ASP A 229 1.99 -8.81 -16.61
C ASP A 229 3.24 -8.56 -15.75
N SER A 230 3.65 -7.30 -15.59
CA SER A 230 4.78 -6.91 -14.75
C SER A 230 4.38 -6.47 -13.35
N ILE A 231 3.09 -6.26 -13.09
CA ILE A 231 2.58 -5.88 -11.76
C ILE A 231 2.66 -7.09 -10.84
N HIS A 232 3.35 -6.90 -9.72
CA HIS A 232 3.53 -7.95 -8.72
C HIS A 232 2.41 -7.94 -7.69
N ALA A 233 2.04 -6.76 -7.20
CA ALA A 233 0.98 -6.57 -6.22
C ALA A 233 -0.08 -5.56 -6.72
N MET A 234 -1.31 -6.03 -6.92
CA MET A 234 -2.48 -5.19 -7.14
C MET A 234 -3.35 -5.28 -5.89
N THR A 235 -3.30 -4.24 -5.08
CA THR A 235 -3.93 -4.21 -3.75
C THR A 235 -5.14 -3.30 -3.76
N LEU A 236 -6.31 -3.83 -3.40
CA LEU A 236 -7.49 -3.02 -3.10
C LEU A 236 -7.28 -2.31 -1.76
N GLU A 237 -7.24 -0.98 -1.78
CA GLU A 237 -7.12 -0.14 -0.59
C GLU A 237 -8.31 0.81 -0.49
N CYS A 238 -9.41 0.31 0.06
CA CYS A 238 -10.68 1.04 0.16
C CYS A 238 -11.19 1.06 1.60
N ASN A 239 -12.01 2.04 1.91
CA ASN A 239 -12.72 2.08 3.19
C ASN A 239 -13.77 0.96 3.25
N ILE A 240 -13.43 -0.16 3.88
CA ILE A 240 -14.34 -1.30 4.00
C ILE A 240 -15.43 -0.99 5.02
N PRO A 241 -16.72 -1.02 4.65
CA PRO A 241 -17.79 -0.85 5.62
C PRO A 241 -17.83 -2.05 6.56
N TYR A 242 -17.93 -1.77 7.85
CA TYR A 242 -18.09 -2.79 8.87
C TYR A 242 -19.30 -2.48 9.74
N GLU A 243 -20.13 -3.50 9.92
CA GLU A 243 -21.31 -3.47 10.78
C GLU A 243 -21.24 -4.67 11.72
N GLU A 244 -21.14 -4.41 13.04
CA GLU A 244 -21.06 -5.45 14.05
C GLU A 244 -22.29 -6.37 13.97
N GLY A 245 -22.06 -7.68 13.94
CA GLY A 245 -23.11 -8.68 13.78
C GLY A 245 -23.62 -8.85 12.34
N ASN A 246 -23.16 -8.05 11.38
CA ASN A 246 -23.55 -8.17 9.97
C ASN A 246 -22.33 -8.19 9.03
N PRO A 247 -21.52 -9.25 9.07
CA PRO A 247 -20.31 -9.37 8.26
C PRO A 247 -20.58 -9.43 6.75
N ALA A 248 -21.84 -9.65 6.35
CA ALA A 248 -22.22 -9.72 4.95
C ALA A 248 -21.97 -8.37 4.22
N VAL A 249 -22.11 -7.25 4.91
CA VAL A 249 -21.87 -5.91 4.34
C VAL A 249 -20.42 -5.79 3.86
N SER A 250 -19.46 -6.17 4.69
CA SER A 250 -18.03 -6.14 4.33
C SER A 250 -17.72 -7.11 3.19
N VAL A 251 -18.19 -8.35 3.30
CA VAL A 251 -17.94 -9.40 2.31
C VAL A 251 -18.49 -9.01 0.93
N GLU A 252 -19.71 -8.51 0.86
CA GLU A 252 -20.35 -8.11 -0.41
C GLU A 252 -19.65 -6.91 -1.04
N SER A 253 -19.29 -5.91 -0.24
CA SER A 253 -18.57 -4.73 -0.71
C SER A 253 -17.21 -5.10 -1.31
N MET A 254 -16.44 -5.94 -0.64
CA MET A 254 -15.17 -6.44 -1.15
C MET A 254 -15.34 -7.26 -2.43
N ARG A 255 -16.36 -8.10 -2.50
CA ARG A 255 -16.68 -8.89 -3.70
C ARG A 255 -16.97 -8.00 -4.90
N ARG A 256 -17.85 -6.99 -4.74
CA ARG A 256 -18.17 -6.04 -5.80
C ARG A 256 -16.92 -5.31 -6.30
N ALA A 257 -16.04 -4.85 -5.40
CA ALA A 257 -14.81 -4.18 -5.77
C ALA A 257 -13.88 -5.08 -6.59
N ARG A 258 -13.65 -6.31 -6.11
CA ARG A 258 -12.85 -7.32 -6.82
C ARG A 258 -13.42 -7.63 -8.19
N ASP A 259 -14.72 -7.83 -8.28
CA ASP A 259 -15.39 -8.20 -9.53
C ASP A 259 -15.38 -7.02 -10.52
N TYR A 260 -15.48 -5.77 -10.04
CA TYR A 260 -15.29 -4.58 -10.85
C TYR A 260 -13.88 -4.50 -11.46
N ILE A 261 -12.85 -4.73 -10.67
CA ILE A 261 -11.46 -4.73 -11.15
C ILE A 261 -11.28 -5.83 -12.21
N ASN A 262 -11.75 -7.03 -11.93
CA ASN A 262 -11.71 -8.15 -12.89
C ASN A 262 -12.48 -7.83 -14.17
N GLY A 263 -13.62 -7.18 -14.08
CA GLY A 263 -14.42 -6.77 -15.21
C GLY A 263 -13.71 -5.77 -16.14
N ILE A 264 -13.05 -4.75 -15.55
CA ILE A 264 -12.21 -3.82 -16.33
C ILE A 264 -11.06 -4.58 -16.99
N TRP A 265 -10.40 -5.43 -16.22
CA TRP A 265 -9.25 -6.21 -16.69
C TRP A 265 -9.58 -7.11 -17.89
N HIS A 266 -10.69 -7.79 -17.83
CA HIS A 266 -11.13 -8.71 -18.90
C HIS A 266 -11.95 -8.02 -19.99
N GLY A 267 -12.18 -6.71 -19.89
CA GLY A 267 -12.92 -5.94 -20.90
C GLY A 267 -14.41 -6.28 -20.95
N THR A 268 -14.97 -6.67 -19.80
CA THR A 268 -16.42 -7.00 -19.68
C THR A 268 -17.26 -5.82 -19.21
N PHE A 269 -16.64 -4.63 -19.02
CA PHE A 269 -17.29 -3.34 -18.75
C PHE A 269 -16.91 -2.29 -19.81
#